data_015999264d3600a42c3435a01584d77f
#
_entry.id   015999264d3600a42c3435a01584d77f
#
_cell.length_a   1.000
_cell.length_b   1.000
_cell.length_c   1.000
_cell.angle_alpha   90.00
_cell.angle_beta   90.00
_cell.angle_gamma   90.00
#
_symmetry.space_group_name_H-M   'P 1'
#
loop_
_entity.id
_entity.type
_entity.pdbx_description
1 polymer ?
#
loop_
_entity_poly.entity_id
_entity_poly.type
_entity_poly.pdbx_seq_one_letter_code
_entity_poly.pdbx_strand_id
1 'polypeptide(L)'
;MKLVSFSAALLSVVSISGYANETLQLDPSLSTVGWKGTKKMGSAHNGEVKVKSGSVSFDKSGQLTGGSFVIDMKSITNEDLKGSPDYQKKLVGHLSSADFFDVEKHPTASFKITQVKPNKKSKNEMTIAGDFTMIGKTQQVSFPAKVTYSKGKANGEAVVKIDRTKFGLKYGSGNFFKELTADKIISDEFELTLKLAAKK
;
A
#
# COMPACT_ATOMS: atom_id res chain seq x y z
N MET A 1 64.13 13.90 -44.81
CA MET A 1 63.67 13.12 -43.68
C MET A 1 62.66 13.99 -42.89
N LYS A 2 61.39 13.75 -43.03
CA LYS A 2 60.31 14.51 -42.33
C LYS A 2 59.80 13.65 -41.17
N LEU A 3 60.05 14.13 -39.92
CA LEU A 3 59.46 13.52 -38.74
C LEU A 3 57.94 13.86 -38.67
N VAL A 4 57.17 12.82 -38.64
CA VAL A 4 55.68 12.94 -38.39
C VAL A 4 55.49 12.70 -36.87
N SER A 5 55.09 13.75 -36.17
CA SER A 5 54.76 13.69 -34.75
C SER A 5 53.36 13.18 -34.57
N PHE A 6 53.20 12.01 -33.95
CA PHE A 6 51.90 11.47 -33.56
C PHE A 6 51.51 12.02 -32.19
N SER A 7 50.54 12.92 -32.14
CA SER A 7 49.91 13.34 -30.89
C SER A 7 48.84 12.31 -30.47
N ALA A 8 49.09 11.61 -29.40
CA ALA A 8 48.13 10.72 -28.77
C ALA A 8 47.13 11.56 -27.97
N ALA A 9 45.90 11.64 -28.43
CA ALA A 9 44.80 12.23 -27.67
C ALA A 9 44.34 11.25 -26.60
N LEU A 10 44.57 11.60 -25.33
CA LEU A 10 44.08 10.86 -24.16
C LEU A 10 42.54 11.13 -24.03
N LEU A 11 41.70 10.19 -24.46
CA LEU A 11 40.26 10.22 -24.14
C LEU A 11 40.11 9.90 -22.64
N SER A 12 39.82 10.90 -21.84
CA SER A 12 39.36 10.72 -20.47
C SER A 12 37.93 10.21 -20.48
N VAL A 13 37.73 8.93 -20.18
CA VAL A 13 36.43 8.35 -19.92
C VAL A 13 35.93 8.91 -18.59
N VAL A 14 35.07 9.91 -18.66
CA VAL A 14 34.32 10.38 -17.50
C VAL A 14 33.29 9.29 -17.17
N SER A 15 33.63 8.45 -16.18
CA SER A 15 32.67 7.52 -15.59
C SER A 15 31.58 8.32 -14.91
N ILE A 16 30.43 8.46 -15.55
CA ILE A 16 29.20 8.95 -14.91
C ILE A 16 28.75 7.84 -13.94
N SER A 17 29.22 7.94 -12.70
CA SER A 17 28.69 7.13 -11.61
C SER A 17 27.21 7.49 -11.47
N GLY A 18 26.34 6.72 -12.13
CA GLY A 18 24.90 6.83 -11.97
C GLY A 18 24.57 6.72 -10.48
N TYR A 19 23.90 7.72 -9.99
CA TYR A 19 23.45 7.78 -8.59
C TYR A 19 22.41 6.69 -8.35
N ALA A 20 22.87 5.51 -7.93
CA ALA A 20 21.99 4.39 -7.64
C ALA A 20 21.10 4.75 -6.43
N ASN A 21 19.78 4.72 -6.62
CA ASN A 21 18.83 4.76 -5.53
C ASN A 21 18.99 3.49 -4.68
N GLU A 22 18.92 3.62 -3.38
CA GLU A 22 18.93 2.46 -2.49
C GLU A 22 17.53 1.86 -2.45
N THR A 23 17.42 0.57 -2.75
CA THR A 23 16.15 -0.18 -2.68
C THR A 23 16.18 -1.13 -1.48
N LEU A 24 15.17 -1.01 -0.63
CA LEU A 24 14.95 -1.88 0.53
C LEU A 24 13.80 -2.81 0.26
N GLN A 25 13.88 -4.06 0.74
CA GLN A 25 12.78 -5.01 0.68
C GLN A 25 11.88 -4.84 1.92
N LEU A 26 10.56 -4.89 1.73
CA LEU A 26 9.64 -4.94 2.86
C LEU A 26 9.84 -6.26 3.62
N ASP A 27 9.81 -6.16 4.94
CA ASP A 27 9.81 -7.31 5.83
C ASP A 27 8.36 -7.68 6.19
N PRO A 28 7.79 -8.77 5.61
CA PRO A 28 6.41 -9.15 5.89
C PRO A 28 6.14 -9.47 7.37
N SER A 29 7.17 -9.91 8.11
CA SER A 29 7.03 -10.29 9.52
C SER A 29 6.93 -9.07 10.46
N LEU A 30 7.43 -7.91 10.00
CA LEU A 30 7.42 -6.65 10.73
C LEU A 30 6.43 -5.63 10.14
N SER A 31 5.68 -6.04 9.11
CA SER A 31 4.73 -5.18 8.42
C SER A 31 3.30 -5.64 8.68
N THR A 32 2.42 -4.70 8.98
CA THR A 32 0.99 -4.97 9.16
C THR A 32 0.13 -4.03 8.32
N VAL A 33 -0.99 -4.54 7.82
CA VAL A 33 -2.04 -3.79 7.15
C VAL A 33 -3.33 -4.09 7.88
N GLY A 34 -3.71 -3.20 8.80
CA GLY A 34 -5.00 -3.26 9.47
C GLY A 34 -6.10 -2.72 8.58
N TRP A 35 -7.29 -3.30 8.67
CA TRP A 35 -8.50 -2.80 8.01
C TRP A 35 -9.61 -2.52 9.03
N LYS A 36 -10.45 -1.52 8.72
CA LYS A 36 -11.66 -1.20 9.49
C LYS A 36 -12.79 -0.85 8.54
N GLY A 37 -13.87 -1.61 8.61
CA GLY A 37 -15.13 -1.36 7.93
C GLY A 37 -16.22 -0.98 8.92
N THR A 38 -17.09 -0.03 8.57
CA THR A 38 -18.15 0.46 9.46
C THR A 38 -19.51 0.34 8.80
N LYS A 39 -20.55 0.10 9.58
CA LYS A 39 -21.92 0.32 9.16
C LYS A 39 -22.30 1.79 9.34
N LYS A 40 -23.29 2.26 8.60
CA LYS A 40 -23.81 3.62 8.73
C LYS A 40 -24.35 3.89 10.14
N MET A 41 -24.94 2.87 10.76
CA MET A 41 -25.38 2.91 12.15
C MET A 41 -24.72 1.78 12.93
N GLY A 42 -23.98 2.14 13.98
CA GLY A 42 -23.60 1.32 15.10
C GLY A 42 -22.28 0.55 14.95
N SER A 43 -22.22 -0.57 14.25
CA SER A 43 -21.10 -1.50 14.37
C SER A 43 -19.96 -1.23 13.40
N ALA A 44 -18.75 -1.55 13.85
CA ALA A 44 -17.56 -1.61 13.03
C ALA A 44 -16.92 -2.99 13.19
N HIS A 45 -16.29 -3.49 12.13
CA HIS A 45 -15.43 -4.64 12.17
C HIS A 45 -14.02 -4.23 11.76
N ASN A 46 -13.04 -4.89 12.35
CA ASN A 46 -11.63 -4.67 12.05
C ASN A 46 -10.84 -5.98 12.05
N GLY A 47 -9.72 -5.95 11.39
CA GLY A 47 -8.81 -7.07 11.31
C GLY A 47 -7.54 -6.71 10.56
N GLU A 48 -6.85 -7.71 10.05
CA GLU A 48 -5.58 -7.52 9.35
C GLU A 48 -5.53 -8.35 8.07
N VAL A 49 -4.65 -7.91 7.16
CA VAL A 49 -4.16 -8.66 6.00
C VAL A 49 -2.63 -8.58 5.98
N LYS A 50 -1.97 -9.63 5.51
CA LYS A 50 -0.50 -9.70 5.48
C LYS A 50 0.08 -9.05 4.23
N VAL A 51 1.20 -8.37 4.41
CA VAL A 51 2.07 -7.99 3.28
C VAL A 51 2.71 -9.27 2.75
N LYS A 52 2.58 -9.51 1.44
CA LYS A 52 3.19 -10.66 0.77
C LYS A 52 4.63 -10.35 0.35
N SER A 53 4.84 -9.19 -0.23
CA SER A 53 6.14 -8.72 -0.71
C SER A 53 6.09 -7.23 -1.03
N GLY A 54 7.24 -6.63 -1.24
CA GLY A 54 7.33 -5.25 -1.70
C GLY A 54 8.72 -4.69 -1.56
N SER A 55 8.90 -3.50 -2.12
CA SER A 55 10.15 -2.75 -2.00
C SER A 55 9.89 -1.25 -1.98
N VAL A 56 10.80 -0.51 -1.39
CA VAL A 56 10.80 0.95 -1.35
C VAL A 56 12.17 1.46 -1.75
N SER A 57 12.22 2.57 -2.48
CA SER A 57 13.46 3.16 -2.98
C SER A 57 13.67 4.54 -2.38
N PHE A 58 14.92 4.81 -2.00
CA PHE A 58 15.35 6.08 -1.42
C PHE A 58 16.49 6.64 -2.25
N ASP A 59 16.55 7.97 -2.38
CA ASP A 59 17.70 8.66 -2.93
C ASP A 59 18.84 8.79 -1.91
N LYS A 60 19.97 9.38 -2.33
CA LYS A 60 21.13 9.59 -1.46
C LYS A 60 20.87 10.52 -0.28
N SER A 61 19.85 11.36 -0.35
CA SER A 61 19.45 12.24 0.75
C SER A 61 18.56 11.53 1.77
N GLY A 62 18.18 10.26 1.50
CA GLY A 62 17.27 9.45 2.31
C GLY A 62 15.81 9.82 2.08
N GLN A 63 15.48 10.46 0.96
CA GLN A 63 14.09 10.73 0.60
C GLN A 63 13.50 9.53 -0.15
N LEU A 64 12.26 9.16 0.19
CA LEU A 64 11.50 8.16 -0.54
C LEU A 64 11.26 8.65 -1.98
N THR A 65 11.59 7.83 -2.97
CA THR A 65 11.42 8.14 -4.40
C THR A 65 10.39 7.26 -5.08
N GLY A 66 10.08 6.08 -4.51
CA GLY A 66 9.13 5.16 -5.08
C GLY A 66 9.05 3.87 -4.29
N GLY A 67 8.23 2.94 -4.79
CA GLY A 67 8.07 1.63 -4.20
C GLY A 67 6.78 0.97 -4.61
N SER A 68 6.64 -0.28 -4.23
CA SER A 68 5.41 -1.03 -4.42
C SER A 68 5.30 -2.14 -3.37
N PHE A 69 4.08 -2.56 -3.06
CA PHE A 69 3.85 -3.72 -2.21
C PHE A 69 2.61 -4.49 -2.66
N VAL A 70 2.61 -5.76 -2.31
CA VAL A 70 1.54 -6.72 -2.58
C VAL A 70 1.00 -7.23 -1.25
N ILE A 71 -0.31 -7.26 -1.14
CA ILE A 71 -1.07 -7.75 0.00
C ILE A 71 -1.64 -9.12 -0.34
N ASP A 72 -1.55 -10.07 0.57
CA ASP A 72 -2.18 -11.39 0.45
C ASP A 72 -3.63 -11.31 0.95
N MET A 73 -4.59 -11.27 0.04
CA MET A 73 -6.01 -11.17 0.39
C MET A 73 -6.56 -12.46 1.02
N LYS A 74 -5.91 -13.62 0.81
CA LYS A 74 -6.29 -14.88 1.47
C LYS A 74 -5.93 -14.90 2.95
N SER A 75 -5.09 -13.98 3.39
CA SER A 75 -4.68 -13.84 4.80
C SER A 75 -5.63 -12.98 5.64
N ILE A 76 -6.77 -12.55 5.09
CA ILE A 76 -7.69 -11.65 5.81
C ILE A 76 -8.17 -12.30 7.12
N THR A 77 -8.06 -11.55 8.20
CA THR A 77 -8.53 -11.94 9.54
C THR A 77 -9.53 -10.93 10.07
N ASN A 78 -10.22 -11.30 11.12
CA ASN A 78 -11.05 -10.40 11.90
C ASN A 78 -10.62 -10.48 13.37
N GLU A 79 -10.53 -9.32 14.03
CA GLU A 79 -9.99 -9.20 15.38
C GLU A 79 -11.06 -8.96 16.45
N ASP A 80 -12.10 -8.20 16.13
CA ASP A 80 -13.14 -7.80 17.10
C ASP A 80 -14.11 -8.94 17.46
N LEU A 81 -14.19 -10.00 16.66
CA LEU A 81 -15.04 -11.17 16.92
C LEU A 81 -14.27 -12.39 17.47
N LYS A 82 -13.03 -12.23 17.95
CA LYS A 82 -12.25 -13.34 18.52
C LYS A 82 -12.96 -14.09 19.66
N GLY A 83 -13.80 -13.40 20.42
CA GLY A 83 -14.65 -14.01 21.45
C GLY A 83 -15.86 -14.79 20.92
N SER A 84 -16.12 -14.79 19.63
CA SER A 84 -17.26 -15.44 18.98
C SER A 84 -16.83 -16.13 17.67
N PRO A 85 -16.12 -17.27 17.74
CA PRO A 85 -15.45 -17.90 16.59
C PRO A 85 -16.36 -18.20 15.40
N ASP A 86 -17.62 -18.59 15.64
CA ASP A 86 -18.57 -18.86 14.55
C ASP A 86 -18.95 -17.59 13.78
N TYR A 87 -19.17 -16.47 14.47
CA TYR A 87 -19.43 -15.18 13.83
C TYR A 87 -18.19 -14.66 13.11
N GLN A 88 -17.00 -14.81 13.71
CA GLN A 88 -15.73 -14.47 13.10
C GLN A 88 -15.53 -15.24 11.77
N LYS A 89 -15.73 -16.55 11.79
CA LYS A 89 -15.62 -17.41 10.59
C LYS A 89 -16.63 -17.01 9.52
N LYS A 90 -17.88 -16.71 9.89
CA LYS A 90 -18.92 -16.24 8.96
C LYS A 90 -18.51 -14.92 8.30
N LEU A 91 -18.01 -13.95 9.09
CA LEU A 91 -17.59 -12.66 8.55
C LEU A 91 -16.40 -12.80 7.61
N VAL A 92 -15.34 -13.53 8.02
CA VAL A 92 -14.16 -13.76 7.17
C VAL A 92 -14.54 -14.50 5.89
N GLY A 93 -15.41 -15.52 5.99
CA GLY A 93 -15.94 -16.23 4.83
C GLY A 93 -16.69 -15.31 3.86
N HIS A 94 -17.54 -14.41 4.38
CA HIS A 94 -18.27 -13.45 3.57
C HIS A 94 -17.31 -12.43 2.91
N LEU A 95 -16.36 -11.87 3.67
CA LEU A 95 -15.36 -10.95 3.11
C LEU A 95 -14.53 -11.61 1.99
N SER A 96 -14.28 -12.92 2.10
CA SER A 96 -13.50 -13.67 1.12
C SER A 96 -14.32 -14.09 -0.11
N SER A 97 -15.65 -14.09 -0.03
CA SER A 97 -16.55 -14.56 -1.08
C SER A 97 -16.64 -13.61 -2.27
N ALA A 98 -17.31 -14.08 -3.34
CA ALA A 98 -17.58 -13.31 -4.54
C ALA A 98 -18.48 -12.08 -4.31
N ASP A 99 -19.24 -12.05 -3.20
CA ASP A 99 -20.05 -10.89 -2.81
C ASP A 99 -19.18 -9.71 -2.32
N PHE A 100 -17.92 -9.99 -1.95
CA PHE A 100 -17.01 -8.98 -1.40
C PHE A 100 -15.67 -8.96 -2.15
N PHE A 101 -14.60 -9.53 -1.60
CA PHE A 101 -13.26 -9.43 -2.19
C PHE A 101 -12.95 -10.50 -3.24
N ASP A 102 -13.76 -11.55 -3.36
CA ASP A 102 -13.58 -12.68 -4.31
C ASP A 102 -12.11 -13.18 -4.33
N VAL A 103 -11.61 -13.53 -3.13
CA VAL A 103 -10.17 -13.81 -2.93
C VAL A 103 -9.66 -15.02 -3.73
N GLU A 104 -10.55 -15.87 -4.21
CA GLU A 104 -10.18 -17.00 -5.08
C GLU A 104 -9.78 -16.50 -6.48
N LYS A 105 -10.51 -15.50 -7.03
CA LYS A 105 -10.16 -14.88 -8.32
C LYS A 105 -9.16 -13.75 -8.16
N HIS A 106 -9.18 -13.07 -7.01
CA HIS A 106 -8.35 -11.90 -6.72
C HIS A 106 -7.54 -12.12 -5.44
N PRO A 107 -6.56 -13.06 -5.44
CA PRO A 107 -5.83 -13.44 -4.24
C PRO A 107 -4.89 -12.36 -3.71
N THR A 108 -4.70 -11.27 -4.46
CA THR A 108 -3.81 -10.17 -4.07
C THR A 108 -4.43 -8.81 -4.35
N ALA A 109 -4.08 -7.84 -3.50
CA ALA A 109 -4.18 -6.42 -3.80
C ALA A 109 -2.76 -5.83 -3.89
N SER A 110 -2.58 -4.71 -4.57
CA SER A 110 -1.27 -4.10 -4.72
C SER A 110 -1.33 -2.59 -4.71
N PHE A 111 -0.23 -1.97 -4.28
CA PHE A 111 -0.05 -0.53 -4.35
C PHE A 111 1.31 -0.21 -4.99
N LYS A 112 1.31 0.74 -5.94
CA LYS A 112 2.51 1.26 -6.59
C LYS A 112 2.56 2.76 -6.42
N ILE A 113 3.61 3.25 -5.78
CA ILE A 113 3.86 4.69 -5.62
C ILE A 113 4.12 5.31 -6.99
N THR A 114 3.36 6.35 -7.34
CA THR A 114 3.54 7.13 -8.56
C THR A 114 4.08 8.52 -8.28
N GLN A 115 3.84 9.05 -7.07
CA GLN A 115 4.31 10.37 -6.66
C GLN A 115 4.57 10.42 -5.16
N VAL A 116 5.64 11.12 -4.77
CA VAL A 116 5.95 11.48 -3.38
C VAL A 116 6.10 13.00 -3.31
N LYS A 117 5.34 13.64 -2.43
CA LYS A 117 5.45 15.08 -2.14
C LYS A 117 5.90 15.28 -0.69
N PRO A 118 7.17 15.64 -0.44
CA PRO A 118 7.66 15.91 0.91
C PRO A 118 6.91 17.06 1.57
N ASN A 119 6.69 16.97 2.88
CA ASN A 119 6.19 18.08 3.67
C ASN A 119 7.35 19.06 3.96
N LYS A 120 7.18 20.34 3.61
CA LYS A 120 8.21 21.36 3.83
C LYS A 120 8.50 21.63 5.31
N LYS A 121 7.56 21.32 6.22
CA LYS A 121 7.68 21.57 7.66
C LYS A 121 8.18 20.38 8.46
N SER A 122 8.21 19.17 7.87
CA SER A 122 8.61 17.93 8.55
C SER A 122 9.31 16.99 7.58
N LYS A 123 10.55 16.64 7.89
CA LYS A 123 11.39 15.77 7.06
C LYS A 123 10.80 14.37 6.85
N ASN A 124 10.05 13.88 7.83
CA ASN A 124 9.51 12.51 7.84
C ASN A 124 8.06 12.42 7.37
N GLU A 125 7.41 13.55 7.14
CA GLU A 125 6.03 13.58 6.66
C GLU A 125 5.98 13.89 5.18
N MET A 126 5.09 13.20 4.48
CA MET A 126 4.92 13.38 3.05
C MET A 126 3.51 13.00 2.63
N THR A 127 3.10 13.47 1.46
CA THR A 127 1.93 12.93 0.77
C THR A 127 2.40 11.94 -0.26
N ILE A 128 1.89 10.72 -0.19
CA ILE A 128 2.15 9.65 -1.15
C ILE A 128 0.92 9.53 -2.04
N ALA A 129 1.11 9.52 -3.36
CA ALA A 129 0.08 9.15 -4.33
C ALA A 129 0.54 7.92 -5.09
N GLY A 130 -0.42 7.06 -5.46
CA GLY A 130 -0.11 5.83 -6.17
C GLY A 130 -1.34 5.10 -6.68
N ASP A 131 -1.07 4.08 -7.47
CA ASP A 131 -2.06 3.20 -8.05
C ASP A 131 -2.35 2.05 -7.08
N PHE A 132 -3.56 2.01 -6.54
CA PHE A 132 -4.07 0.91 -5.73
C PHE A 132 -4.92 0.00 -6.59
N THR A 133 -4.56 -1.27 -6.64
CA THR A 133 -5.29 -2.31 -7.39
C THR A 133 -5.92 -3.29 -6.41
N MET A 134 -7.23 -3.47 -6.52
CA MET A 134 -8.02 -4.40 -5.72
C MET A 134 -9.16 -4.95 -6.60
N ILE A 135 -9.43 -6.25 -6.53
CA ILE A 135 -10.49 -6.92 -7.30
C ILE A 135 -10.36 -6.63 -8.81
N GLY A 136 -9.13 -6.70 -9.32
CA GLY A 136 -8.83 -6.45 -10.74
C GLY A 136 -9.01 -5.00 -11.22
N LYS A 137 -9.33 -4.05 -10.33
CA LYS A 137 -9.50 -2.63 -10.69
C LYS A 137 -8.45 -1.78 -10.02
N THR A 138 -7.94 -0.81 -10.76
CA THR A 138 -6.93 0.14 -10.30
C THR A 138 -7.54 1.53 -10.13
N GLN A 139 -7.27 2.17 -9.01
CA GLN A 139 -7.64 3.54 -8.71
C GLN A 139 -6.43 4.29 -8.15
N GLN A 140 -6.29 5.55 -8.54
CA GLN A 140 -5.31 6.42 -7.93
C GLN A 140 -5.79 6.86 -6.55
N VAL A 141 -4.94 6.68 -5.54
CA VAL A 141 -5.20 7.12 -4.16
C VAL A 141 -4.06 8.00 -3.68
N SER A 142 -4.37 8.93 -2.76
CA SER A 142 -3.38 9.83 -2.18
C SER A 142 -3.65 9.99 -0.69
N PHE A 143 -2.59 9.92 0.13
CA PHE A 143 -2.71 9.96 1.58
C PHE A 143 -1.45 10.53 2.23
N PRO A 144 -1.57 11.14 3.42
CA PRO A 144 -0.43 11.52 4.22
C PRO A 144 0.25 10.29 4.82
N ALA A 145 1.56 10.28 4.86
CA ALA A 145 2.36 9.21 5.46
C ALA A 145 3.53 9.79 6.24
N LYS A 146 3.95 9.06 7.27
CA LYS A 146 5.20 9.28 7.99
C LYS A 146 6.17 8.19 7.61
N VAL A 147 7.33 8.58 7.05
CA VAL A 147 8.37 7.64 6.61
C VAL A 147 9.69 8.03 7.25
N THR A 148 10.33 7.08 7.88
CA THR A 148 11.67 7.23 8.46
C THR A 148 12.63 6.30 7.73
N TYR A 149 13.83 6.80 7.43
CA TYR A 149 14.90 6.03 6.81
C TYR A 149 16.21 6.27 7.56
N SER A 150 16.91 5.21 7.92
CA SER A 150 18.23 5.27 8.56
C SER A 150 19.00 3.96 8.38
N LYS A 151 20.25 4.07 7.94
CA LYS A 151 21.21 2.94 7.89
C LYS A 151 20.65 1.67 7.21
N GLY A 152 20.01 1.82 6.04
CA GLY A 152 19.48 0.69 5.29
C GLY A 152 18.22 0.06 5.90
N LYS A 153 17.50 0.78 6.78
CA LYS A 153 16.20 0.41 7.34
C LYS A 153 15.21 1.54 7.15
N ALA A 154 13.98 1.21 6.87
CA ALA A 154 12.91 2.19 6.77
C ALA A 154 11.66 1.71 7.50
N ASN A 155 10.88 2.66 8.04
CA ASN A 155 9.54 2.41 8.55
C ASN A 155 8.59 3.43 7.92
N GLY A 156 7.41 2.96 7.55
CA GLY A 156 6.33 3.77 7.01
C GLY A 156 5.04 3.56 7.78
N GLU A 157 4.35 4.64 8.12
CA GLU A 157 3.04 4.63 8.78
C GLU A 157 2.08 5.53 8.01
N ALA A 158 0.86 5.05 7.82
CA ALA A 158 -0.22 5.83 7.20
C ALA A 158 -1.59 5.30 7.60
N VAL A 159 -2.58 6.20 7.54
CA VAL A 159 -4.00 5.85 7.58
C VAL A 159 -4.61 6.28 6.25
N VAL A 160 -5.23 5.33 5.57
CA VAL A 160 -5.74 5.51 4.20
C VAL A 160 -7.24 5.19 4.17
N LYS A 161 -8.04 6.12 3.69
CA LYS A 161 -9.48 5.88 3.44
C LYS A 161 -9.69 5.52 1.97
N ILE A 162 -10.39 4.43 1.75
CA ILE A 162 -10.65 3.86 0.43
C ILE A 162 -12.15 3.76 0.19
N ASP A 163 -12.63 4.38 -0.88
CA ASP A 163 -13.98 4.17 -1.39
C ASP A 163 -14.03 2.84 -2.16
N ARG A 164 -14.63 1.81 -1.52
CA ARG A 164 -14.75 0.46 -2.05
C ARG A 164 -15.59 0.38 -3.32
N THR A 165 -16.51 1.30 -3.50
CA THR A 165 -17.44 1.28 -4.63
C THR A 165 -16.74 1.59 -5.96
N LYS A 166 -15.64 2.36 -5.92
CA LYS A 166 -14.79 2.63 -7.08
C LYS A 166 -14.10 1.37 -7.62
N PHE A 167 -13.95 0.36 -6.76
CA PHE A 167 -13.42 -0.95 -7.14
C PHE A 167 -14.52 -1.95 -7.50
N GLY A 168 -15.80 -1.52 -7.43
CA GLY A 168 -16.94 -2.36 -7.76
C GLY A 168 -17.54 -3.14 -6.60
N LEU A 169 -17.05 -2.93 -5.37
CA LEU A 169 -17.62 -3.49 -4.15
C LEU A 169 -18.88 -2.72 -3.74
N LYS A 170 -20.05 -3.19 -4.18
CA LYS A 170 -21.32 -2.51 -3.96
C LYS A 170 -22.15 -3.12 -2.83
N TYR A 171 -21.80 -4.31 -2.34
CA TYR A 171 -22.58 -5.02 -1.32
C TYR A 171 -22.90 -4.11 -0.11
N GLY A 172 -24.16 -4.04 0.27
CA GLY A 172 -24.62 -3.22 1.40
C GLY A 172 -24.43 -1.71 1.25
N SER A 173 -24.14 -1.18 0.06
CA SER A 173 -24.00 0.26 -0.16
C SER A 173 -25.36 0.92 -0.33
N GLY A 174 -25.68 1.89 0.53
CA GLY A 174 -26.92 2.68 0.42
C GLY A 174 -26.97 3.59 -0.81
N ASN A 175 -25.85 3.79 -1.52
CA ASN A 175 -25.82 4.51 -2.78
C ASN A 175 -26.34 3.66 -3.94
N PHE A 176 -26.17 2.34 -3.87
CA PHE A 176 -26.59 1.39 -4.90
C PHE A 176 -27.89 0.66 -4.56
N PHE A 177 -28.20 0.44 -3.27
CA PHE A 177 -29.38 -0.29 -2.80
C PHE A 177 -30.20 0.62 -1.90
N LYS A 178 -31.15 1.34 -2.48
CA LYS A 178 -31.96 2.37 -1.81
C LYS A 178 -32.97 1.79 -0.81
N GLU A 179 -33.30 0.52 -0.96
CA GLU A 179 -34.22 -0.23 -0.11
C GLU A 179 -33.61 -0.69 1.22
N LEU A 180 -32.30 -0.54 1.40
CA LEU A 180 -31.63 -0.95 2.63
C LEU A 180 -32.01 -0.05 3.81
N THR A 181 -32.37 -0.67 4.92
CA THR A 181 -32.50 0.02 6.20
C THR A 181 -31.13 0.47 6.72
N ALA A 182 -31.10 1.55 7.49
CA ALA A 182 -29.84 2.20 7.91
C ALA A 182 -28.86 1.27 8.67
N ASP A 183 -29.40 0.29 9.40
CA ASP A 183 -28.63 -0.74 10.13
C ASP A 183 -27.97 -1.78 9.21
N LYS A 184 -28.45 -1.92 7.97
CA LYS A 184 -27.88 -2.81 6.94
C LYS A 184 -26.89 -2.11 6.01
N ILE A 185 -26.88 -0.77 6.01
CA ILE A 185 -25.96 -0.01 5.16
C ILE A 185 -24.54 -0.10 5.71
N ILE A 186 -23.63 -0.60 4.85
CA ILE A 186 -22.19 -0.58 5.07
C ILE A 186 -21.62 0.69 4.45
N SER A 187 -20.76 1.41 5.17
CA SER A 187 -20.06 2.58 4.64
C SER A 187 -19.36 2.26 3.32
N ASP A 188 -19.43 3.18 2.37
CA ASP A 188 -18.70 3.03 1.12
C ASP A 188 -17.19 3.23 1.31
N GLU A 189 -16.79 3.96 2.36
CA GLU A 189 -15.39 4.07 2.76
C GLU A 189 -15.04 3.03 3.82
N PHE A 190 -13.85 2.44 3.66
CA PHE A 190 -13.16 1.69 4.70
C PHE A 190 -11.77 2.28 4.93
N GLU A 191 -11.20 1.99 6.08
CA GLU A 191 -9.90 2.51 6.50
C GLU A 191 -8.85 1.41 6.51
N LEU A 192 -7.66 1.73 5.99
CA LEU A 192 -6.46 0.92 6.12
C LEU A 192 -5.46 1.62 7.03
N THR A 193 -4.94 0.92 8.01
CA THR A 193 -3.81 1.36 8.84
C THR A 193 -2.56 0.61 8.42
N LEU A 194 -1.60 1.33 7.86
CA LEU A 194 -0.36 0.77 7.36
C LEU A 194 0.75 0.96 8.40
N LYS A 195 1.47 -0.12 8.73
CA LYS A 195 2.73 -0.11 9.45
C LYS A 195 3.69 -1.00 8.67
N LEU A 196 4.61 -0.41 7.96
CA LEU A 196 5.48 -1.10 7.03
C LEU A 196 6.93 -0.94 7.48
N ALA A 197 7.67 -2.03 7.51
CA ALA A 197 9.10 -2.06 7.78
C ALA A 197 9.86 -2.61 6.58
N ALA A 198 10.98 -1.98 6.23
CA ALA A 198 11.84 -2.41 5.14
C ALA A 198 13.31 -2.43 5.57
N LYS A 199 14.05 -3.36 5.01
CA LYS A 199 15.51 -3.50 5.23
C LYS A 199 16.22 -3.94 3.96
N LYS A 200 17.54 -3.76 3.99
CA LYS A 200 18.46 -4.22 2.96
C LYS A 200 18.60 -5.73 2.97
#